data_853ca5a4c05084e6dcb66271f6810051
#
_entry.id   853ca5a4c05084e6dcb66271f6810051
#
_cell.length_a   1.000
_cell.length_b   1.000
_cell.length_c   1.000
_cell.angle_alpha   90.00
_cell.angle_beta   90.00
_cell.angle_gamma   90.00
#
_symmetry.space_group_name_H-M   'P 1'
#
loop_
_entity.id
_entity.type
_entity.pdbx_description
1 polymer ?
#
loop_
_entity_poly.entity_id
_entity_poly.type
_entity_poly.pdbx_seq_one_letter_code
_entity_poly.pdbx_strand_id
1 'polypeptide(L)'
;RSLLHRVDLTDLAFVTIDGEDARDFDDAVYCEETPEGWRLLVAIADVSHYVRPGTSLDRDAQKRATSVYFPSSVVPMLPEKLSNGLCSLNPGVDRLTLVCDALVNRKGETTAYQFYPAVIHSHGRLTYTAVWSALQGEAWGLNTVGPRLGELKRLYALYGVLRAARSERHALDFETEESAADFAADRSEE
;
A
#
# COMPACT_ATOMS: atom_id res chain seq x y z
N ARG A 1 18.03 -18.05 -6.41
CA ARG A 1 17.39 -19.06 -5.51
C ARG A 1 16.12 -18.54 -4.80
N SER A 2 15.93 -17.21 -4.67
CA SER A 2 14.77 -16.64 -3.93
C SER A 2 13.44 -16.63 -4.68
N LEU A 3 13.43 -16.81 -6.00
CA LEU A 3 12.21 -16.78 -6.83
C LEU A 3 11.53 -18.15 -6.98
N LEU A 4 12.23 -19.26 -6.71
CA LEU A 4 11.80 -20.62 -7.04
C LEU A 4 10.52 -21.13 -6.33
N HIS A 5 9.99 -20.37 -5.36
CA HIS A 5 8.78 -20.73 -4.60
C HIS A 5 7.78 -19.57 -4.49
N ARG A 6 7.91 -18.55 -5.36
CA ARG A 6 7.02 -17.41 -5.37
C ARG A 6 6.11 -17.45 -6.58
N VAL A 7 4.86 -17.07 -6.36
CA VAL A 7 3.91 -16.90 -7.46
C VAL A 7 4.31 -15.65 -8.25
N ASP A 8 4.38 -15.77 -9.56
CA ASP A 8 4.61 -14.63 -10.45
C ASP A 8 3.28 -13.92 -10.71
N LEU A 9 3.17 -12.68 -10.27
CA LEU A 9 2.03 -11.79 -10.44
C LEU A 9 2.44 -10.48 -11.13
N THR A 10 3.57 -10.48 -11.82
CA THR A 10 4.12 -9.28 -12.46
C THR A 10 3.24 -8.72 -13.59
N ASP A 11 2.41 -9.56 -14.19
CA ASP A 11 1.45 -9.15 -15.22
C ASP A 11 0.19 -8.46 -14.67
N LEU A 12 -0.06 -8.57 -13.35
CA LEU A 12 -1.21 -7.91 -12.73
C LEU A 12 -0.90 -6.44 -12.42
N ALA A 13 -1.85 -5.57 -12.76
CA ALA A 13 -1.69 -4.12 -12.63
C ALA A 13 -1.80 -3.64 -11.16
N PHE A 14 -0.89 -4.11 -10.30
CA PHE A 14 -0.78 -3.60 -8.94
C PHE A 14 -0.41 -2.11 -8.93
N VAL A 15 -0.99 -1.38 -7.99
CA VAL A 15 -0.66 0.03 -7.71
C VAL A 15 -0.48 0.25 -6.23
N THR A 16 0.38 1.21 -5.87
CA THR A 16 0.43 1.75 -4.50
C THR A 16 -0.39 3.03 -4.44
N ILE A 17 -1.05 3.31 -3.31
CA ILE A 17 -1.88 4.50 -3.09
C ILE A 17 -1.54 5.05 -1.71
N ASP A 18 -0.79 6.14 -1.64
CA ASP A 18 -0.20 6.67 -0.41
C ASP A 18 -0.37 8.20 -0.34
N GLY A 19 0.14 8.82 0.73
CA GLY A 19 0.29 10.26 0.81
C GLY A 19 1.35 10.78 -0.16
N GLU A 20 1.28 12.09 -0.46
CA GLU A 20 2.23 12.75 -1.39
C GLU A 20 3.68 12.62 -0.95
N ASP A 21 3.93 12.67 0.35
CA ASP A 21 5.27 12.67 0.97
C ASP A 21 5.80 11.26 1.27
N ALA A 22 5.01 10.21 1.02
CA ALA A 22 5.42 8.83 1.27
C ALA A 22 6.64 8.46 0.41
N ARG A 23 7.60 7.76 1.03
CA ARG A 23 8.84 7.30 0.38
C ARG A 23 9.02 5.79 0.45
N ASP A 24 8.32 5.16 1.36
CA ASP A 24 8.27 3.73 1.63
C ASP A 24 6.85 3.23 1.29
N PHE A 25 6.75 2.44 0.23
CA PHE A 25 5.48 1.88 -0.24
C PHE A 25 5.42 0.44 0.24
N ASP A 26 4.74 0.21 1.35
CA ASP A 26 4.69 -1.08 2.02
C ASP A 26 3.62 -2.00 1.47
N ASP A 27 2.58 -1.45 0.86
CA ASP A 27 1.48 -2.21 0.28
C ASP A 27 1.13 -1.77 -1.15
N ALA A 28 0.65 -2.74 -1.92
CA ALA A 28 0.10 -2.53 -3.25
C ALA A 28 -1.19 -3.36 -3.39
N VAL A 29 -2.12 -2.84 -4.17
CA VAL A 29 -3.43 -3.44 -4.33
C VAL A 29 -3.75 -3.71 -5.80
N TYR A 30 -4.48 -4.80 -6.02
CA TYR A 30 -5.09 -5.16 -7.30
C TYR A 30 -6.48 -5.69 -7.05
N CYS A 31 -7.42 -5.37 -7.92
CA CYS A 31 -8.80 -5.82 -7.82
C CYS A 31 -9.36 -6.17 -9.19
N GLU A 32 -9.99 -7.31 -9.28
CA GLU A 32 -10.79 -7.70 -10.45
C GLU A 32 -12.23 -8.05 -10.04
N GLU A 33 -13.16 -7.77 -10.92
CA GLU A 33 -14.56 -8.11 -10.73
C GLU A 33 -14.82 -9.55 -11.12
N THR A 34 -15.60 -10.26 -10.32
CA THR A 34 -16.02 -11.64 -10.58
C THR A 34 -17.56 -11.69 -10.65
N PRO A 35 -18.17 -12.78 -11.19
CA PRO A 35 -19.62 -12.90 -11.21
C PRO A 35 -20.27 -12.77 -9.83
N GLU A 36 -19.59 -13.23 -8.78
CA GLU A 36 -20.09 -13.25 -7.40
C GLU A 36 -19.70 -12.01 -6.57
N GLY A 37 -18.77 -11.19 -7.07
CA GLY A 37 -18.28 -10.03 -6.35
C GLY A 37 -16.92 -9.56 -6.87
N TRP A 38 -15.88 -9.66 -6.05
CA TRP A 38 -14.52 -9.21 -6.37
C TRP A 38 -13.47 -10.21 -5.89
N ARG A 39 -12.37 -10.27 -6.61
CA ARG A 39 -11.12 -10.81 -6.12
C ARG A 39 -10.19 -9.63 -5.80
N LEU A 40 -9.79 -9.52 -4.54
CA LEU A 40 -8.87 -8.51 -4.05
C LEU A 40 -7.53 -9.15 -3.70
N LEU A 41 -6.46 -8.63 -4.27
CA LEU A 41 -5.10 -8.97 -3.88
C LEU A 41 -4.47 -7.78 -3.18
N VAL A 42 -3.98 -8.02 -1.97
CA VAL A 42 -3.18 -7.06 -1.19
C VAL A 42 -1.78 -7.65 -1.06
N ALA A 43 -0.81 -6.97 -1.66
CA ALA A 43 0.59 -7.35 -1.65
C ALA A 43 1.33 -6.49 -0.64
N ILE A 44 1.91 -7.11 0.38
CA ILE A 44 2.74 -6.45 1.40
C ILE A 44 4.21 -6.74 1.12
N ALA A 45 5.07 -5.74 1.22
CA ALA A 45 6.51 -5.89 1.06
C ALA A 45 7.06 -7.00 1.95
N ASP A 46 7.76 -7.98 1.38
CA ASP A 46 8.33 -9.09 2.14
C ASP A 46 9.63 -8.68 2.82
N VAL A 47 9.51 -7.86 3.86
CA VAL A 47 10.62 -7.41 4.70
C VAL A 47 11.36 -8.59 5.32
N SER A 48 10.65 -9.67 5.67
CA SER A 48 11.22 -10.87 6.29
C SER A 48 12.23 -11.60 5.41
N HIS A 49 12.17 -11.39 4.11
CA HIS A 49 13.17 -11.90 3.18
C HIS A 49 14.55 -11.31 3.44
N TYR A 50 14.62 -10.04 3.79
CA TYR A 50 15.85 -9.27 4.01
C TYR A 50 16.26 -9.24 5.48
N VAL A 51 15.30 -9.03 6.37
CA VAL A 51 15.50 -8.97 7.82
C VAL A 51 15.26 -10.34 8.42
N ARG A 52 16.33 -11.13 8.50
CA ARG A 52 16.26 -12.50 9.00
C ARG A 52 16.32 -12.52 10.53
N PRO A 53 15.52 -13.38 11.20
CA PRO A 53 15.56 -13.54 12.65
C PRO A 53 16.97 -13.80 13.18
N GLY A 54 17.33 -13.14 14.28
CA GLY A 54 18.63 -13.32 14.95
C GLY A 54 19.81 -12.61 14.29
N THR A 55 19.62 -11.91 13.17
CA THR A 55 20.67 -11.08 12.56
C THR A 55 20.90 -9.78 13.35
N SER A 56 22.00 -9.07 13.07
CA SER A 56 22.23 -7.74 13.66
C SER A 56 21.16 -6.73 13.26
N LEU A 57 20.69 -6.83 12.02
CA LEU A 57 19.62 -5.97 11.50
C LEU A 57 18.29 -6.21 12.22
N ASP A 58 17.91 -7.47 12.45
CA ASP A 58 16.74 -7.85 13.22
C ASP A 58 16.82 -7.33 14.67
N ARG A 59 17.96 -7.53 15.32
CA ARG A 59 18.19 -7.02 16.69
C ARG A 59 18.13 -5.49 16.77
N ASP A 60 18.64 -4.79 15.77
CA ASP A 60 18.59 -3.33 15.74
C ASP A 60 17.15 -2.84 15.51
N ALA A 61 16.43 -3.46 14.58
CA ALA A 61 15.01 -3.17 14.34
C ALA A 61 14.14 -3.38 15.59
N GLN A 62 14.37 -4.48 16.32
CA GLN A 62 13.67 -4.75 17.59
C GLN A 62 13.96 -3.68 18.65
N LYS A 63 15.19 -3.17 18.73
CA LYS A 63 15.53 -2.07 19.68
C LYS A 63 14.87 -0.76 19.31
N ARG A 64 14.78 -0.45 18.01
CA ARG A 64 14.13 0.76 17.51
C ARG A 64 12.60 0.69 17.64
N ALA A 65 12.03 -0.51 17.47
CA ALA A 65 10.61 -0.85 17.55
C ALA A 65 9.73 -0.19 16.48
N THR A 66 9.98 1.06 16.13
CA THR A 66 9.23 1.83 15.11
C THR A 66 10.11 2.89 14.48
N SER A 67 9.69 3.42 13.33
CA SER A 67 10.24 4.66 12.80
C SER A 67 9.69 5.85 13.60
N VAL A 68 10.51 6.89 13.77
CA VAL A 68 10.12 8.13 14.48
C VAL A 68 10.18 9.28 13.49
N TYR A 69 9.05 9.95 13.33
CA TYR A 69 8.88 11.03 12.38
C TYR A 69 8.95 12.37 13.11
N PHE A 70 9.95 13.19 12.76
CA PHE A 70 10.09 14.57 13.19
C PHE A 70 9.69 15.50 12.04
N PRO A 71 9.36 16.77 12.29
CA PRO A 71 8.93 17.69 11.24
C PRO A 71 9.92 17.86 10.08
N SER A 72 11.22 17.74 10.35
CA SER A 72 12.30 17.92 9.35
C SER A 72 13.13 16.67 9.08
N SER A 73 12.89 15.56 9.79
CA SER A 73 13.72 14.35 9.67
C SER A 73 12.97 13.10 10.12
N VAL A 74 13.43 11.95 9.65
CA VAL A 74 12.91 10.65 10.07
C VAL A 74 14.06 9.80 10.60
N VAL A 75 13.85 9.19 11.77
CA VAL A 75 14.74 8.14 12.28
C VAL A 75 14.08 6.79 11.95
N PRO A 76 14.48 6.12 10.87
CA PRO A 76 13.80 4.93 10.40
C PRO A 76 14.13 3.72 11.29
N MET A 77 13.15 2.81 11.46
CA MET A 77 13.34 1.51 12.12
C MET A 77 14.32 0.63 11.35
N LEU A 78 14.25 0.63 10.03
CA LEU A 78 15.15 -0.07 9.12
C LEU A 78 16.01 0.92 8.34
N PRO A 79 17.22 0.53 7.89
CA PRO A 79 18.01 1.37 6.99
C PRO A 79 17.22 1.78 5.74
N GLU A 80 17.31 3.03 5.32
CA GLU A 80 16.57 3.58 4.16
C GLU A 80 16.79 2.79 2.86
N LYS A 81 17.96 2.16 2.69
CA LYS A 81 18.22 1.27 1.55
C LYS A 81 17.28 0.05 1.51
N LEU A 82 16.73 -0.34 2.66
CA LEU A 82 15.70 -1.36 2.75
C LEU A 82 14.31 -0.74 2.64
N SER A 83 13.95 0.18 3.55
CA SER A 83 12.59 0.74 3.62
C SER A 83 12.19 1.46 2.34
N ASN A 84 13.01 2.39 1.85
CA ASN A 84 12.71 3.18 0.65
C ASN A 84 13.19 2.50 -0.64
N GLY A 85 14.06 1.48 -0.53
CA GLY A 85 14.72 0.83 -1.65
C GLY A 85 14.22 -0.58 -1.94
N LEU A 86 14.83 -1.59 -1.32
CA LEU A 86 14.60 -3.00 -1.67
C LEU A 86 13.23 -3.52 -1.24
N CYS A 87 12.69 -3.04 -0.12
CA CYS A 87 11.37 -3.43 0.37
C CYS A 87 10.27 -2.60 -0.28
N SER A 88 10.50 -1.31 -0.51
CA SER A 88 9.49 -0.41 -1.08
C SER A 88 8.98 -0.90 -2.44
N LEU A 89 7.66 -0.95 -2.60
CA LEU A 89 6.97 -1.41 -3.81
C LEU A 89 6.98 -0.34 -4.91
N ASN A 90 8.17 0.17 -5.21
CA ASN A 90 8.40 1.20 -6.20
C ASN A 90 7.88 0.77 -7.58
N PRO A 91 7.31 1.69 -8.37
CA PRO A 91 6.82 1.38 -9.70
C PRO A 91 7.95 1.01 -10.66
N GLY A 92 7.62 0.17 -11.65
CA GLY A 92 8.54 -0.20 -12.72
C GLY A 92 9.66 -1.18 -12.34
N VAL A 93 9.57 -1.81 -11.18
CA VAL A 93 10.54 -2.82 -10.73
C VAL A 93 9.85 -3.97 -10.02
N ASP A 94 10.41 -5.18 -10.16
CA ASP A 94 9.89 -6.36 -9.48
C ASP A 94 10.22 -6.33 -7.99
N ARG A 95 9.24 -6.69 -7.16
CA ARG A 95 9.37 -6.71 -5.71
C ARG A 95 8.84 -8.00 -5.11
N LEU A 96 9.54 -8.45 -4.05
CA LEU A 96 9.14 -9.60 -3.27
C LEU A 96 8.06 -9.21 -2.29
N THR A 97 6.96 -9.96 -2.29
CA THR A 97 5.79 -9.66 -1.46
C THR A 97 5.24 -10.90 -0.78
N LEU A 98 4.48 -10.68 0.27
CA LEU A 98 3.48 -11.60 0.79
C LEU A 98 2.11 -11.11 0.35
N VAL A 99 1.35 -11.96 -0.34
CA VAL A 99 0.04 -11.59 -0.89
C VAL A 99 -1.06 -12.23 -0.08
N CYS A 100 -2.05 -11.41 0.28
CA CYS A 100 -3.38 -11.86 0.66
C CYS A 100 -4.27 -11.81 -0.59
N ASP A 101 -4.77 -12.94 -1.03
CA ASP A 101 -5.66 -13.10 -2.18
C ASP A 101 -7.03 -13.51 -1.65
N ALA A 102 -8.01 -12.64 -1.73
CA ALA A 102 -9.31 -12.78 -1.09
C ALA A 102 -10.46 -12.66 -2.11
N LEU A 103 -11.46 -13.51 -1.95
CA LEU A 103 -12.74 -13.39 -2.65
C LEU A 103 -13.76 -12.70 -1.75
N VAL A 104 -14.34 -11.62 -2.25
CA VAL A 104 -15.34 -10.81 -1.53
C VAL A 104 -16.63 -10.84 -2.34
N ASN A 105 -17.73 -11.23 -1.70
CA ASN A 105 -19.04 -11.25 -2.36
C ASN A 105 -19.67 -9.84 -2.43
N ARG A 106 -20.84 -9.75 -3.10
CA ARG A 106 -21.58 -8.49 -3.27
C ARG A 106 -22.11 -7.88 -1.96
N LYS A 107 -22.06 -8.64 -0.85
CA LYS A 107 -22.43 -8.16 0.49
C LYS A 107 -21.23 -7.67 1.31
N GLY A 108 -20.01 -7.75 0.78
CA GLY A 108 -18.78 -7.39 1.48
C GLY A 108 -18.27 -8.47 2.45
N GLU A 109 -18.73 -9.71 2.29
CA GLU A 109 -18.25 -10.84 3.07
C GLU A 109 -17.08 -11.52 2.35
N THR A 110 -15.99 -11.75 3.06
CA THR A 110 -14.88 -12.54 2.54
C THR A 110 -15.26 -14.02 2.56
N THR A 111 -15.45 -14.61 1.39
CA THR A 111 -15.90 -16.01 1.23
C THR A 111 -14.74 -17.00 1.18
N ALA A 112 -13.57 -16.56 0.71
CA ALA A 112 -12.34 -17.34 0.71
C ALA A 112 -11.12 -16.41 0.75
N TYR A 113 -10.01 -16.89 1.27
CA TYR A 113 -8.73 -16.19 1.21
C TYR A 113 -7.56 -17.16 1.30
N GLN A 114 -6.41 -16.74 0.81
CA GLN A 114 -5.15 -17.45 0.93
C GLN A 114 -3.98 -16.47 1.04
N PHE A 115 -2.90 -16.93 1.67
CA PHE A 115 -1.64 -16.17 1.76
C PHE A 115 -0.53 -16.93 1.08
N TYR A 116 0.28 -16.24 0.29
CA TYR A 116 1.43 -16.84 -0.37
C TYR A 116 2.50 -15.81 -0.70
N PRO A 117 3.78 -16.24 -0.76
CA PRO A 117 4.84 -15.38 -1.25
C PRO A 117 4.73 -15.21 -2.77
N ALA A 118 4.90 -13.97 -3.24
CA ALA A 118 4.80 -13.62 -4.64
C ALA A 118 5.88 -12.65 -5.08
N VAL A 119 5.97 -12.45 -6.39
CA VAL A 119 6.66 -11.32 -7.03
C VAL A 119 5.61 -10.49 -7.74
N ILE A 120 5.62 -9.20 -7.50
CA ILE A 120 4.77 -8.23 -8.20
C ILE A 120 5.61 -7.19 -8.94
N HIS A 121 4.99 -6.55 -9.92
CA HIS A 121 5.50 -5.37 -10.60
C HIS A 121 4.50 -4.22 -10.37
N SER A 122 4.86 -3.22 -9.58
CA SER A 122 3.96 -2.07 -9.38
C SER A 122 3.86 -1.25 -10.66
N HIS A 123 2.65 -1.09 -11.18
CA HIS A 123 2.36 -0.36 -12.41
C HIS A 123 2.16 1.14 -12.19
N GLY A 124 2.13 1.59 -10.93
CA GLY A 124 1.99 3.00 -10.62
C GLY A 124 2.05 3.29 -9.14
N ARG A 125 2.69 4.42 -8.83
CA ARG A 125 2.58 5.11 -7.56
C ARG A 125 1.50 6.17 -7.69
N LEU A 126 0.44 6.04 -6.93
CA LEU A 126 -0.67 6.98 -6.91
C LEU A 126 -0.75 7.65 -5.54
N THR A 127 -1.39 8.81 -5.49
CA THR A 127 -1.67 9.50 -4.22
C THR A 127 -3.17 9.49 -3.92
N TYR A 128 -3.53 9.55 -2.64
CA TYR A 128 -4.93 9.62 -2.24
C TYR A 128 -5.66 10.78 -2.92
N THR A 129 -5.02 11.95 -2.99
CA THR A 129 -5.57 13.15 -3.61
C THR A 129 -5.80 12.95 -5.11
N ALA A 130 -4.82 12.38 -5.84
CA ALA A 130 -4.95 12.14 -7.27
C ALA A 130 -6.04 11.11 -7.59
N VAL A 131 -6.11 10.02 -6.81
CA VAL A 131 -7.14 9.00 -6.97
C VAL A 131 -8.53 9.59 -6.70
N TRP A 132 -8.67 10.35 -5.62
CA TRP A 132 -9.95 10.98 -5.28
C TRP A 132 -10.40 11.96 -6.36
N SER A 133 -9.52 12.87 -6.80
CA SER A 133 -9.78 13.82 -7.89
C SER A 133 -10.21 13.10 -9.19
N ALA A 134 -9.55 11.99 -9.55
CA ALA A 134 -9.92 11.19 -10.71
C ALA A 134 -11.29 10.54 -10.59
N LEU A 135 -11.65 10.03 -9.41
CA LEU A 135 -12.96 9.45 -9.13
C LEU A 135 -14.09 10.49 -9.18
N GLN A 136 -13.80 11.76 -8.83
CA GLN A 136 -14.71 12.88 -9.00
C GLN A 136 -14.82 13.38 -10.46
N GLY A 137 -13.97 12.89 -11.36
CA GLY A 137 -13.97 13.27 -12.77
C GLY A 137 -13.22 14.55 -13.08
N GLU A 138 -12.39 15.03 -12.16
CA GLU A 138 -11.57 16.23 -12.35
C GLU A 138 -10.40 15.98 -13.33
N ALA A 139 -10.17 16.94 -14.22
CA ALA A 139 -9.19 16.79 -15.31
C ALA A 139 -7.77 16.49 -14.82
N TRP A 140 -7.35 17.11 -13.71
CA TRP A 140 -6.03 16.85 -13.15
C TRP A 140 -5.86 15.41 -12.68
N GLY A 141 -6.81 14.90 -11.89
CA GLY A 141 -6.80 13.53 -11.41
C GLY A 141 -6.86 12.52 -12.57
N LEU A 142 -7.75 12.74 -13.54
CA LEU A 142 -7.87 11.89 -14.73
C LEU A 142 -6.55 11.80 -15.51
N ASN A 143 -5.85 12.92 -15.70
CA ASN A 143 -4.57 12.96 -16.36
C ASN A 143 -3.47 12.24 -15.54
N THR A 144 -3.50 12.38 -14.22
CA THR A 144 -2.51 11.79 -13.31
C THR A 144 -2.64 10.26 -13.25
N VAL A 145 -3.86 9.73 -13.09
CA VAL A 145 -4.04 8.27 -13.01
C VAL A 145 -4.00 7.60 -14.39
N GLY A 146 -4.29 8.36 -15.44
CA GLY A 146 -4.22 7.89 -16.82
C GLY A 146 -5.08 6.65 -17.09
N PRO A 147 -4.51 5.60 -17.71
CA PRO A 147 -5.28 4.40 -18.11
C PRO A 147 -5.78 3.58 -16.92
N ARG A 148 -5.37 3.88 -15.68
CA ARG A 148 -5.71 3.09 -14.47
C ARG A 148 -7.07 3.43 -13.87
N LEU A 149 -7.79 4.39 -14.44
CA LEU A 149 -9.10 4.81 -13.92
C LEU A 149 -10.09 3.64 -13.78
N GLY A 150 -10.05 2.67 -14.71
CA GLY A 150 -10.90 1.48 -14.67
C GLY A 150 -10.65 0.61 -13.44
N GLU A 151 -9.36 0.36 -13.12
CA GLU A 151 -8.94 -0.38 -11.93
C GLU A 151 -9.34 0.36 -10.65
N LEU A 152 -9.12 1.66 -10.60
CA LEU A 152 -9.48 2.50 -9.44
C LEU A 152 -10.99 2.55 -9.18
N LYS A 153 -11.82 2.58 -10.23
CA LYS A 153 -13.27 2.49 -10.09
C LYS A 153 -13.71 1.15 -9.50
N ARG A 154 -13.07 0.03 -9.89
CA ARG A 154 -13.35 -1.28 -9.31
C ARG A 154 -12.96 -1.35 -7.84
N LEU A 155 -11.76 -0.85 -7.49
CA LEU A 155 -11.31 -0.73 -6.09
C LEU A 155 -12.27 0.13 -5.26
N TYR A 156 -12.72 1.25 -5.80
CA TYR A 156 -13.66 2.14 -5.11
C TYR A 156 -15.05 1.51 -4.92
N ALA A 157 -15.54 0.75 -5.91
CA ALA A 157 -16.79 0.00 -5.78
C ALA A 157 -16.68 -1.07 -4.67
N LEU A 158 -15.57 -1.82 -4.64
CA LEU A 158 -15.29 -2.79 -3.57
C LEU A 158 -15.20 -2.09 -2.21
N TYR A 159 -14.48 -0.95 -2.10
CA TYR A 159 -14.42 -0.15 -0.88
C TYR A 159 -15.81 0.21 -0.35
N GLY A 160 -16.73 0.65 -1.23
CA GLY A 160 -18.09 0.98 -0.84
C GLY A 160 -18.84 -0.19 -0.22
N VAL A 161 -18.67 -1.39 -0.78
CA VAL A 161 -19.31 -2.62 -0.27
C VAL A 161 -18.69 -3.04 1.07
N LEU A 162 -17.36 -3.00 1.19
CA LEU A 162 -16.66 -3.31 2.45
C LEU A 162 -17.03 -2.33 3.57
N ARG A 163 -17.14 -1.04 3.24
CA ARG A 163 -17.57 0.00 4.18
C ARG A 163 -19.00 -0.23 4.67
N ALA A 164 -19.93 -0.57 3.78
CA ALA A 164 -21.30 -0.91 4.15
C ALA A 164 -21.36 -2.11 5.08
N ALA A 165 -20.66 -3.20 4.75
CA ALA A 165 -20.59 -4.39 5.59
C ALA A 165 -19.94 -4.12 6.96
N ARG A 166 -18.96 -3.21 7.02
CA ARG A 166 -18.35 -2.76 8.28
C ARG A 166 -19.36 -2.01 9.16
N SER A 167 -20.13 -1.10 8.57
CA SER A 167 -21.17 -0.35 9.27
C SER A 167 -22.29 -1.27 9.81
N GLU A 168 -22.70 -2.28 9.05
CA GLU A 168 -23.68 -3.28 9.50
C GLU A 168 -23.19 -4.08 10.72
N ARG A 169 -21.89 -4.30 10.84
CA ARG A 169 -21.27 -4.96 12.01
C ARG A 169 -21.08 -4.01 13.20
N HIS A 170 -21.57 -2.77 13.13
CA HIS A 170 -21.42 -1.76 14.17
C HIS A 170 -19.95 -1.43 14.52
N ALA A 171 -19.05 -1.55 13.56
CA ALA A 171 -17.69 -1.09 13.73
C ALA A 171 -17.68 0.43 13.88
N LEU A 172 -17.00 0.93 14.92
CA LEU A 172 -16.85 2.37 15.12
C LEU A 172 -15.82 2.92 14.13
N ASP A 173 -16.22 3.93 13.37
CA ASP A 173 -15.30 4.75 12.59
C ASP A 173 -14.91 5.97 13.43
N PHE A 174 -13.63 6.07 13.78
CA PHE A 174 -13.09 7.25 14.45
C PHE A 174 -12.48 8.15 13.36
N GLU A 175 -13.03 9.36 13.22
CA GLU A 175 -12.38 10.41 12.45
C GLU A 175 -11.33 11.04 13.37
N THR A 176 -10.05 10.81 13.08
CA THR A 176 -8.94 11.49 13.74
C THR A 176 -8.41 12.57 12.81
N GLU A 177 -8.30 13.80 13.30
CA GLU A 177 -7.61 14.86 12.58
C GLU A 177 -6.09 14.63 12.70
N GLU A 178 -5.40 14.54 11.56
CA GLU A 178 -3.95 14.57 11.51
C GLU A 178 -3.50 16.03 11.54
N SER A 179 -2.69 16.38 12.55
CA SER A 179 -2.09 17.69 12.63
C SER A 179 -0.74 17.69 11.91
N ALA A 180 -0.59 18.49 10.85
CA ALA A 180 0.67 18.78 10.22
C ALA A 180 1.22 20.11 10.79
N ALA A 181 2.49 20.10 11.20
CA ALA A 181 3.18 21.33 11.60
C ALA A 181 3.98 21.86 10.42
N ASP A 182 3.54 22.96 9.83
CA ASP A 182 4.32 23.72 8.85
C ASP A 182 5.31 24.63 9.58
N PHE A 183 6.60 24.36 9.36
CA PHE A 183 7.67 25.26 9.82
C PHE A 183 8.00 26.23 8.68
N ALA A 184 7.80 27.52 8.92
CA ALA A 184 8.28 28.55 8.01
C ALA A 184 9.79 28.38 7.77
N ALA A 185 10.23 28.58 6.53
CA ALA A 185 11.62 28.40 6.10
C ALA A 185 12.63 29.37 6.75
N ASP A 186 12.18 30.24 7.64
CA ASP A 186 12.99 31.26 8.31
C ASP A 186 13.37 30.82 9.73
N ARG A 187 14.25 29.82 9.82
CA ARG A 187 15.15 29.67 10.94
C ARG A 187 16.55 30.06 10.47
N SER A 188 16.74 31.35 10.27
CA SER A 188 18.06 31.94 10.41
C SER A 188 18.55 31.64 11.82
N GLU A 189 19.72 31.03 11.91
CA GLU A 189 20.50 30.69 13.09
C GLU A 189 20.49 31.82 14.15
N GLU A 190 20.09 31.49 15.39
CA GLU A 190 20.63 32.08 16.60
C GLU A 190 21.28 30.99 17.46
#